data_28a132f5926052e7e6ea2460a10b3962
#
_entry.id   28a132f5926052e7e6ea2460a10b3962
#
_cell.length_a   1.000
_cell.length_b   1.000
_cell.length_c   1.000
_cell.angle_alpha   90.00
_cell.angle_beta   90.00
_cell.angle_gamma   90.00
#
_symmetry.space_group_name_H-M   'P 1'
#
loop_
_entity.id
_entity.type
_entity.pdbx_description
1 polymer ?
#
loop_
_entity_poly.entity_id
_entity_poly.type
_entity_poly.pdbx_seq_one_letter_code
_entity_poly.pdbx_strand_id
1 'polypeptide(L)'
;MRFLFLAAALIAAPAAAADLGPGARPVGADWSRSPVIAQHGIAATAHPLASQIAIDILKKGGGAVDAAIAVNAALGLMEPTGCGVGGDLFAIVWDPKTKRLYGLNASGRAPMGRTLEQTIERSAAVVGEGKGVPPLGHLPVTVPGTVGGWGALHARFGKLPMRTILAPAIGYAKDGFPVSPVIAMYF
;
A
#
# COMPACT_ATOMS: atom_id res chain seq x y z
N MET A 1 -21.41 -19.31 -68.20
CA MET A 1 -20.50 -18.95 -67.10
C MET A 1 -21.32 -18.58 -65.87
N ARG A 2 -21.41 -19.48 -64.90
CA ARG A 2 -22.14 -19.24 -63.63
C ARG A 2 -21.09 -18.88 -62.56
N PHE A 3 -21.12 -17.65 -62.07
CA PHE A 3 -20.31 -17.22 -60.90
C PHE A 3 -20.99 -17.71 -59.63
N LEU A 4 -20.35 -18.63 -58.94
CA LEU A 4 -20.72 -19.02 -57.56
C LEU A 4 -20.12 -17.98 -56.60
N PHE A 5 -20.95 -17.17 -55.96
CA PHE A 5 -20.52 -16.35 -54.83
C PHE A 5 -20.48 -17.21 -53.58
N LEU A 6 -19.32 -17.52 -53.06
CA LEU A 6 -19.12 -18.12 -51.75
C LEU A 6 -19.24 -17.04 -50.70
N ALA A 7 -20.36 -16.98 -49.99
CA ALA A 7 -20.52 -16.11 -48.84
C ALA A 7 -19.82 -16.76 -47.64
N ALA A 8 -18.67 -16.25 -47.26
CA ALA A 8 -18.01 -16.63 -46.01
C ALA A 8 -18.75 -15.97 -44.84
N ALA A 9 -19.53 -16.76 -44.10
CA ALA A 9 -20.12 -16.29 -42.85
C ALA A 9 -19.00 -16.18 -41.80
N LEU A 10 -18.61 -14.96 -41.43
CA LEU A 10 -17.81 -14.72 -40.24
C LEU A 10 -18.66 -15.08 -39.00
N ILE A 11 -18.40 -16.23 -38.42
CA ILE A 11 -18.91 -16.55 -37.11
C ILE A 11 -18.09 -15.74 -36.12
N ALA A 12 -18.63 -14.61 -35.67
CA ALA A 12 -18.09 -13.88 -34.53
C ALA A 12 -18.28 -14.77 -33.29
N ALA A 13 -17.21 -15.39 -32.81
CA ALA A 13 -17.22 -16.05 -31.52
C ALA A 13 -17.57 -15.00 -30.45
N PRO A 14 -18.51 -15.29 -29.52
CA PRO A 14 -18.76 -14.36 -28.41
C PRO A 14 -17.45 -14.19 -27.66
N ALA A 15 -16.99 -12.95 -27.55
CA ALA A 15 -15.89 -12.63 -26.64
C ALA A 15 -16.35 -13.07 -25.24
N ALA A 16 -15.69 -14.07 -24.66
CA ALA A 16 -15.94 -14.48 -23.29
C ALA A 16 -15.78 -13.22 -22.43
N ALA A 17 -16.85 -12.83 -21.73
CA ALA A 17 -16.79 -11.74 -20.79
C ALA A 17 -15.75 -12.12 -19.73
N ALA A 18 -14.66 -11.37 -19.65
CA ALA A 18 -13.66 -11.61 -18.61
C ALA A 18 -14.34 -11.40 -17.25
N ASP A 19 -14.18 -12.36 -16.34
CA ASP A 19 -14.60 -12.18 -14.96
C ASP A 19 -13.90 -10.95 -14.40
N LEU A 20 -14.68 -9.98 -13.97
CA LEU A 20 -14.18 -8.74 -13.42
C LEU A 20 -14.30 -8.77 -11.89
N GLY A 21 -13.19 -8.61 -11.22
CA GLY A 21 -13.13 -8.39 -9.78
C GLY A 21 -13.41 -6.94 -9.39
N PRO A 22 -13.22 -6.60 -8.11
CA PRO A 22 -13.43 -5.24 -7.60
C PRO A 22 -12.68 -4.19 -8.43
N GLY A 23 -13.34 -3.06 -8.73
CA GLY A 23 -12.78 -2.00 -9.55
C GLY A 23 -12.67 -2.33 -11.04
N ALA A 24 -13.51 -3.24 -11.56
CA ALA A 24 -13.53 -3.68 -12.96
C ALA A 24 -12.17 -4.22 -13.46
N ARG A 25 -11.39 -4.82 -12.55
CA ARG A 25 -10.13 -5.50 -12.92
C ARG A 25 -10.42 -6.91 -13.38
N PRO A 26 -9.83 -7.37 -14.49
CA PRO A 26 -9.89 -8.77 -14.85
C PRO A 26 -9.31 -9.66 -13.74
N VAL A 27 -10.03 -10.71 -13.37
CA VAL A 27 -9.53 -11.75 -12.45
C VAL A 27 -8.92 -12.88 -13.27
N GLY A 28 -7.71 -13.30 -12.91
CA GLY A 28 -7.06 -14.46 -13.53
C GLY A 28 -5.57 -14.48 -13.24
N ALA A 29 -4.99 -15.67 -13.22
CA ALA A 29 -3.56 -15.91 -13.01
C ALA A 29 -2.71 -15.58 -14.27
N ASP A 30 -3.33 -15.33 -15.41
CA ASP A 30 -2.66 -15.20 -16.71
C ASP A 30 -2.21 -13.77 -17.03
N TRP A 31 -2.49 -12.82 -16.13
CA TRP A 31 -2.09 -11.43 -16.28
C TRP A 31 -0.65 -11.24 -15.82
N SER A 32 0.26 -11.15 -16.77
CA SER A 32 1.66 -10.84 -16.51
C SER A 32 2.03 -9.46 -17.07
N ARG A 33 3.00 -8.82 -16.45
CA ARG A 33 3.67 -7.63 -16.96
C ARG A 33 5.07 -8.00 -17.38
N SER A 34 5.62 -7.27 -18.35
CA SER A 34 7.05 -7.34 -18.63
C SER A 34 7.84 -7.00 -17.37
N PRO A 35 8.95 -7.73 -17.09
CA PRO A 35 9.83 -7.40 -15.97
C PRO A 35 10.35 -5.96 -16.09
N VAL A 36 10.35 -5.24 -14.97
CA VAL A 36 10.98 -3.93 -14.89
C VAL A 36 12.43 -4.12 -14.48
N ILE A 37 13.35 -3.72 -15.34
CA ILE A 37 14.79 -3.80 -15.12
C ILE A 37 15.31 -2.38 -14.86
N ALA A 38 16.07 -2.19 -13.79
CA ALA A 38 16.62 -0.90 -13.41
C ALA A 38 18.08 -1.01 -12.97
N GLN A 39 18.91 -0.03 -13.37
CA GLN A 39 20.35 0.00 -13.04
C GLN A 39 20.63 0.60 -11.67
N HIS A 40 19.86 1.59 -11.24
CA HIS A 40 20.20 2.41 -10.08
C HIS A 40 19.24 2.27 -8.90
N GLY A 41 18.07 1.73 -9.12
CA GLY A 41 17.08 1.52 -8.07
C GLY A 41 15.71 1.19 -8.65
N ILE A 42 14.91 0.52 -7.84
CA ILE A 42 13.55 0.12 -8.21
C ILE A 42 12.61 0.38 -7.04
N ALA A 43 11.37 0.66 -7.33
CA ALA A 43 10.30 0.77 -6.36
C ALA A 43 9.07 -0.01 -6.84
N ALA A 44 8.52 -0.83 -5.95
CA ALA A 44 7.27 -1.54 -6.16
C ALA A 44 6.28 -1.14 -5.07
N THR A 45 5.13 -0.61 -5.46
CA THR A 45 4.10 -0.13 -4.55
C THR A 45 2.70 -0.49 -5.07
N ALA A 46 1.70 -0.36 -4.23
CA ALA A 46 0.31 -0.59 -4.61
C ALA A 46 -0.23 0.48 -5.59
N HIS A 47 0.35 1.69 -5.60
CA HIS A 47 -0.14 2.80 -6.42
C HIS A 47 0.95 3.37 -7.34
N PRO A 48 0.70 3.57 -8.65
CA PRO A 48 1.70 4.06 -9.60
C PRO A 48 2.33 5.41 -9.22
N LEU A 49 1.54 6.37 -8.69
CA LEU A 49 2.05 7.65 -8.22
C LEU A 49 3.00 7.49 -7.03
N ALA A 50 2.74 6.54 -6.14
CA ALA A 50 3.64 6.25 -5.02
C ALA A 50 4.97 5.66 -5.52
N SER A 51 4.95 4.78 -6.54
CA SER A 51 6.17 4.30 -7.19
C SER A 51 6.96 5.45 -7.84
N GLN A 52 6.28 6.39 -8.50
CA GLN A 52 6.91 7.58 -9.07
C GLN A 52 7.58 8.45 -7.99
N ILE A 53 6.89 8.69 -6.87
CA ILE A 53 7.45 9.40 -5.72
C ILE A 53 8.74 8.74 -5.22
N ALA A 54 8.75 7.41 -5.09
CA ALA A 54 9.95 6.69 -4.67
C ALA A 54 11.13 6.94 -5.60
N ILE A 55 10.92 6.84 -6.90
CA ILE A 55 11.96 7.08 -7.91
C ILE A 55 12.45 8.54 -7.86
N ASP A 56 11.55 9.50 -7.67
CA ASP A 56 11.91 10.91 -7.59
C ASP A 56 12.74 11.23 -6.31
N ILE A 57 12.42 10.60 -5.18
CA ILE A 57 13.23 10.69 -3.96
C ILE A 57 14.61 10.08 -4.16
N LEU A 58 14.71 8.92 -4.80
CA LEU A 58 16.00 8.30 -5.12
C LEU A 58 16.85 9.19 -6.05
N LYS A 59 16.25 9.79 -7.09
CA LYS A 59 16.92 10.74 -8.00
C LYS A 59 17.40 11.99 -7.30
N LYS A 60 16.73 12.44 -6.23
CA LYS A 60 17.17 13.57 -5.39
C LYS A 60 18.33 13.22 -4.45
N GLY A 61 18.87 12.00 -4.51
CA GLY A 61 19.95 11.53 -3.65
C GLY A 61 19.48 10.87 -2.36
N GLY A 62 18.19 10.66 -2.18
CA GLY A 62 17.62 9.92 -1.05
C GLY A 62 18.04 8.46 -1.05
N GLY A 63 17.98 7.83 0.12
CA GLY A 63 18.15 6.41 0.29
C GLY A 63 16.83 5.64 0.11
N ALA A 64 16.92 4.31 0.11
CA ALA A 64 15.75 3.45 0.05
C ALA A 64 14.75 3.72 1.19
N VAL A 65 15.25 4.06 2.38
CA VAL A 65 14.42 4.39 3.54
C VAL A 65 13.69 5.72 3.35
N ASP A 66 14.36 6.74 2.81
CA ASP A 66 13.71 8.03 2.49
C ASP A 66 12.58 7.83 1.48
N ALA A 67 12.86 7.04 0.43
CA ALA A 67 11.85 6.70 -0.57
C ALA A 67 10.67 5.91 0.03
N ALA A 68 10.93 4.94 0.91
CA ALA A 68 9.90 4.16 1.58
C ALA A 68 9.00 5.02 2.49
N ILE A 69 9.57 5.97 3.24
CA ILE A 69 8.80 6.91 4.08
C ILE A 69 7.91 7.80 3.20
N ALA A 70 8.46 8.36 2.11
CA ALA A 70 7.70 9.20 1.18
C ALA A 70 6.54 8.44 0.55
N VAL A 71 6.77 7.19 0.14
CA VAL A 71 5.77 6.28 -0.40
C VAL A 71 4.67 5.99 0.62
N ASN A 72 5.07 5.60 1.84
CA ASN A 72 4.10 5.25 2.88
C ASN A 72 3.22 6.45 3.27
N ALA A 73 3.79 7.66 3.33
CA ALA A 73 3.02 8.89 3.55
C ALA A 73 2.03 9.16 2.41
N ALA A 74 2.43 8.97 1.14
CA ALA A 74 1.57 9.14 -0.01
C ALA A 74 0.47 8.06 -0.09
N LEU A 75 0.79 6.81 0.22
CA LEU A 75 -0.18 5.73 0.26
C LEU A 75 -1.25 5.93 1.35
N GLY A 76 -0.90 6.54 2.49
CA GLY A 76 -1.88 6.93 3.50
C GLY A 76 -2.95 7.90 2.99
N LEU A 77 -2.65 8.64 1.93
CA LEU A 77 -3.61 9.48 1.21
C LEU A 77 -4.29 8.72 0.07
N MET A 78 -3.54 7.94 -0.72
CA MET A 78 -4.00 7.32 -1.96
C MET A 78 -4.70 5.99 -1.75
N GLU A 79 -4.39 5.29 -0.66
CA GLU A 79 -4.98 3.99 -0.26
C GLU A 79 -5.30 3.98 1.24
N PRO A 80 -6.20 4.85 1.71
CA PRO A 80 -6.46 5.06 3.13
C PRO A 80 -7.06 3.85 3.84
N THR A 81 -7.56 2.87 3.10
CA THR A 81 -8.04 1.59 3.64
C THR A 81 -6.93 0.64 4.07
N GLY A 82 -5.71 0.82 3.55
CA GLY A 82 -4.55 -0.04 3.82
C GLY A 82 -3.38 0.67 4.48
N CYS A 83 -3.35 1.99 4.46
CA CYS A 83 -2.26 2.81 4.99
C CYS A 83 -2.80 4.05 5.70
N GLY A 84 -2.03 4.63 6.63
CA GLY A 84 -2.42 5.90 7.24
C GLY A 84 -1.56 6.29 8.43
N VAL A 85 -1.58 7.59 8.77
CA VAL A 85 -0.85 8.16 9.91
C VAL A 85 -1.39 7.68 11.26
N GLY A 86 -2.62 7.20 11.28
CA GLY A 86 -3.28 6.63 12.46
C GLY A 86 -3.09 5.13 12.63
N GLY A 87 -2.32 4.49 11.77
CA GLY A 87 -2.12 3.05 11.74
C GLY A 87 -0.77 2.58 12.26
N ASP A 88 -0.41 1.40 11.80
CA ASP A 88 0.77 0.65 12.19
C ASP A 88 1.85 0.75 11.09
N LEU A 89 3.11 0.48 11.47
CA LEU A 89 4.21 0.38 10.52
C LEU A 89 5.14 -0.76 10.90
N PHE A 90 5.49 -1.55 9.89
CA PHE A 90 6.55 -2.56 9.98
C PHE A 90 7.57 -2.31 8.87
N ALA A 91 8.83 -2.51 9.17
CA ALA A 91 9.88 -2.37 8.17
C ALA A 91 10.97 -3.42 8.35
N ILE A 92 11.51 -3.88 7.21
CA ILE A 92 12.71 -4.69 7.15
C ILE A 92 13.70 -3.94 6.24
N VAL A 93 14.88 -3.65 6.76
CA VAL A 93 15.91 -2.87 6.08
C VAL A 93 17.20 -3.68 6.01
N TRP A 94 17.67 -3.94 4.79
CA TRP A 94 19.02 -4.43 4.56
C TRP A 94 20.00 -3.26 4.50
N ASP A 95 21.00 -3.26 5.36
CA ASP A 95 22.07 -2.27 5.32
C ASP A 95 23.34 -2.87 4.70
N PRO A 96 23.72 -2.46 3.48
CA PRO A 96 24.89 -2.99 2.79
C PRO A 96 26.20 -2.63 3.45
N LYS A 97 26.25 -1.56 4.26
CA LYS A 97 27.47 -1.14 4.97
C LYS A 97 27.81 -2.10 6.10
N THR A 98 26.83 -2.46 6.88
CA THR A 98 26.98 -3.39 8.01
C THR A 98 26.75 -4.85 7.63
N LYS A 99 26.22 -5.10 6.41
CA LYS A 99 25.78 -6.41 5.91
C LYS A 99 24.81 -7.10 6.89
N ARG A 100 23.89 -6.32 7.44
CA ARG A 100 22.90 -6.79 8.41
C ARG A 100 21.49 -6.43 8.00
N LEU A 101 20.57 -7.26 8.42
CA LEU A 101 19.14 -7.03 8.32
C LEU A 101 18.64 -6.40 9.63
N TYR A 102 17.83 -5.36 9.52
CA TYR A 102 17.19 -4.68 10.65
C TYR A 102 15.68 -4.75 10.50
N GLY A 103 14.99 -5.13 11.57
CA GLY A 103 13.55 -5.11 11.68
C GLY A 103 13.10 -3.95 12.55
N LEU A 104 11.98 -3.32 12.18
CA LEU A 104 11.27 -2.36 13.00
C LEU A 104 9.82 -2.81 13.15
N ASN A 105 9.36 -2.90 14.38
CA ASN A 105 7.94 -2.99 14.74
C ASN A 105 7.52 -1.64 15.34
N ALA A 106 6.70 -0.92 14.62
CA ALA A 106 6.05 0.33 15.03
C ALA A 106 4.52 0.20 14.89
N SER A 107 3.96 -0.93 15.31
CA SER A 107 2.52 -1.16 15.27
C SER A 107 1.75 -0.34 16.30
N GLY A 108 2.45 0.21 17.27
CA GLY A 108 1.80 0.89 18.40
C GLY A 108 1.43 -0.06 19.54
N ARG A 109 1.17 0.52 20.68
CA ARG A 109 0.81 -0.22 21.90
C ARG A 109 -0.68 -0.24 22.11
N ALA A 110 -1.17 -1.19 22.90
CA ALA A 110 -2.52 -1.13 23.41
C ALA A 110 -2.71 0.15 24.26
N PRO A 111 -3.89 0.77 24.24
CA PRO A 111 -4.19 1.92 25.08
C PRO A 111 -3.97 1.58 26.57
N MET A 112 -3.26 2.42 27.31
CA MET A 112 -2.91 2.19 28.74
C MET A 112 -4.13 2.05 29.65
N GLY A 113 -5.25 2.68 29.31
CA GLY A 113 -6.49 2.63 30.08
C GLY A 113 -7.33 1.35 29.87
N ARG A 114 -6.82 0.37 29.11
CA ARG A 114 -7.55 -0.85 28.79
C ARG A 114 -6.73 -2.09 29.17
N THR A 115 -7.26 -2.88 30.11
CA THR A 115 -6.61 -4.12 30.53
C THR A 115 -6.90 -5.28 29.57
N LEU A 116 -6.15 -6.36 29.70
CA LEU A 116 -6.36 -7.59 28.92
C LEU A 116 -7.76 -8.18 29.22
N GLU A 117 -8.15 -8.23 30.48
CA GLU A 117 -9.44 -8.77 30.94
C GLU A 117 -10.59 -7.99 30.32
N GLN A 118 -10.54 -6.65 30.37
CA GLN A 118 -11.54 -5.79 29.74
C GLN A 118 -11.58 -5.99 28.20
N THR A 119 -10.44 -6.27 27.59
CA THR A 119 -10.38 -6.54 26.14
C THR A 119 -11.04 -7.87 25.82
N ILE A 120 -10.77 -8.92 26.60
CA ILE A 120 -11.38 -10.24 26.44
C ILE A 120 -12.90 -10.15 26.59
N GLU A 121 -13.38 -9.55 27.70
CA GLU A 121 -14.81 -9.39 27.98
C GLU A 121 -15.54 -8.65 26.85
N ARG A 122 -15.03 -7.49 26.46
CA ARG A 122 -15.64 -6.66 25.38
C ARG A 122 -15.58 -7.35 24.02
N SER A 123 -14.50 -8.07 23.74
CA SER A 123 -14.37 -8.82 22.49
C SER A 123 -15.36 -9.98 22.45
N ALA A 124 -15.50 -10.72 23.54
CA ALA A 124 -16.46 -11.82 23.66
C ALA A 124 -17.90 -11.34 23.43
N ALA A 125 -18.25 -10.16 23.92
CA ALA A 125 -19.57 -9.55 23.69
C ALA A 125 -19.86 -9.22 22.20
N VAL A 126 -18.82 -9.03 21.38
CA VAL A 126 -18.97 -8.68 19.97
C VAL A 126 -18.88 -9.92 19.06
N VAL A 127 -17.87 -10.77 19.25
CA VAL A 127 -17.59 -11.88 18.34
C VAL A 127 -17.78 -13.27 18.97
N GLY A 128 -18.04 -13.35 20.26
CA GLY A 128 -18.17 -14.60 21.04
C GLY A 128 -16.87 -14.99 21.75
N GLU A 129 -17.01 -15.82 22.79
CA GLU A 129 -15.89 -16.28 23.61
C GLU A 129 -14.83 -17.01 22.76
N GLY A 130 -13.57 -16.76 23.08
CA GLY A 130 -12.41 -17.43 22.46
C GLY A 130 -12.13 -17.05 21.02
N LYS A 131 -12.90 -16.14 20.40
CA LYS A 131 -12.74 -15.73 18.99
C LYS A 131 -11.78 -14.54 18.78
N GLY A 132 -11.12 -14.08 19.83
CA GLY A 132 -10.14 -13.00 19.75
C GLY A 132 -10.77 -11.61 19.66
N VAL A 133 -9.99 -10.63 19.19
CA VAL A 133 -10.44 -9.24 19.04
C VAL A 133 -11.20 -9.10 17.72
N PRO A 134 -12.36 -8.41 17.70
CA PRO A 134 -13.09 -8.17 16.44
C PRO A 134 -12.22 -7.40 15.43
N PRO A 135 -12.34 -7.68 14.12
CA PRO A 135 -11.51 -7.03 13.10
C PRO A 135 -11.87 -5.56 12.86
N LEU A 136 -13.05 -5.14 13.26
CA LEU A 136 -13.58 -3.80 13.05
C LEU A 136 -14.03 -3.16 14.36
N GLY A 137 -14.16 -1.82 14.35
CA GLY A 137 -14.59 -1.04 15.51
C GLY A 137 -13.41 -0.49 16.32
N HIS A 138 -13.67 -0.08 17.55
CA HIS A 138 -12.67 0.59 18.40
C HIS A 138 -11.76 -0.38 19.18
N LEU A 139 -12.15 -1.64 19.32
CA LEU A 139 -11.38 -2.61 20.12
C LEU A 139 -10.03 -2.98 19.50
N PRO A 140 -9.87 -3.16 18.16
CA PRO A 140 -8.57 -3.45 17.56
C PRO A 140 -7.66 -2.23 17.45
N VAL A 141 -8.15 -1.01 17.70
CA VAL A 141 -7.36 0.22 17.50
C VAL A 141 -6.25 0.30 18.54
N THR A 142 -5.01 0.43 18.06
CA THR A 142 -3.81 0.67 18.84
C THR A 142 -3.50 2.18 18.96
N VAL A 143 -2.56 2.56 19.81
CA VAL A 143 -1.97 3.90 19.75
C VAL A 143 -1.18 4.02 18.43
N PRO A 144 -1.42 5.05 17.60
CA PRO A 144 -0.78 5.16 16.29
C PRO A 144 0.75 5.10 16.34
N GLY A 145 1.33 4.16 15.58
CA GLY A 145 2.78 3.94 15.55
C GLY A 145 3.50 4.40 14.29
N THR A 146 2.77 4.59 13.18
CA THR A 146 3.32 4.87 11.86
C THR A 146 4.28 6.07 11.84
N VAL A 147 3.87 7.22 12.36
CA VAL A 147 4.67 8.45 12.33
C VAL A 147 5.91 8.32 13.22
N GLY A 148 5.78 7.68 14.38
CA GLY A 148 6.92 7.33 15.23
C GLY A 148 7.90 6.39 14.51
N GLY A 149 7.38 5.44 13.74
CA GLY A 149 8.16 4.54 12.88
C GLY A 149 8.94 5.26 11.80
N TRP A 150 8.33 6.27 11.13
CA TRP A 150 9.07 7.11 10.18
C TRP A 150 10.22 7.84 10.85
N GLY A 151 9.99 8.40 12.04
CA GLY A 151 11.04 9.07 12.82
C GLY A 151 12.19 8.14 13.16
N ALA A 152 11.89 6.93 13.64
CA ALA A 152 12.90 5.93 13.99
C ALA A 152 13.72 5.45 12.76
N LEU A 153 13.06 5.18 11.64
CA LEU A 153 13.71 4.81 10.38
C LEU A 153 14.59 5.93 9.86
N HIS A 154 14.07 7.15 9.83
CA HIS A 154 14.80 8.31 9.35
C HIS A 154 16.01 8.64 10.21
N ALA A 155 15.90 8.61 11.54
CA ALA A 155 17.01 8.87 12.45
C ALA A 155 18.19 7.92 12.23
N ARG A 156 17.92 6.67 11.79
CA ARG A 156 18.95 5.65 11.60
C ARG A 156 19.49 5.58 10.17
N PHE A 157 18.64 5.73 9.17
CA PHE A 157 18.94 5.42 7.78
C PHE A 157 18.64 6.58 6.82
N GLY A 158 18.00 7.65 7.30
CA GLY A 158 17.62 8.80 6.49
C GLY A 158 18.83 9.56 5.95
N LYS A 159 18.67 10.14 4.78
CA LYS A 159 19.68 10.99 4.11
C LYS A 159 19.14 12.38 3.80
N LEU A 160 17.87 12.48 3.40
CA LEU A 160 17.23 13.73 3.06
C LEU A 160 16.48 14.30 4.27
N PRO A 161 16.30 15.64 4.34
CA PRO A 161 15.44 16.25 5.35
C PRO A 161 13.99 15.71 5.27
N MET A 162 13.36 15.45 6.41
CA MET A 162 11.97 14.92 6.47
C MET A 162 10.99 15.80 5.67
N ARG A 163 11.19 17.13 5.66
CA ARG A 163 10.41 18.06 4.83
C ARG A 163 10.46 17.69 3.34
N THR A 164 11.63 17.32 2.83
CA THR A 164 11.80 16.92 1.43
C THR A 164 11.12 15.58 1.15
N ILE A 165 11.21 14.65 2.10
CA ILE A 165 10.61 13.31 2.01
C ILE A 165 9.08 13.39 1.97
N LEU A 166 8.49 14.23 2.82
CA LEU A 166 7.03 14.35 2.93
C LEU A 166 6.41 15.32 1.91
N ALA A 167 7.20 16.15 1.24
CA ALA A 167 6.71 17.17 0.31
C ALA A 167 5.78 16.60 -0.79
N PRO A 168 6.06 15.46 -1.43
CA PRO A 168 5.15 14.91 -2.45
C PRO A 168 3.77 14.56 -1.90
N ALA A 169 3.69 13.91 -0.74
CA ALA A 169 2.41 13.58 -0.10
C ALA A 169 1.62 14.84 0.28
N ILE A 170 2.31 15.86 0.81
CA ILE A 170 1.72 17.16 1.13
C ILE A 170 1.19 17.85 -0.12
N GLY A 171 1.94 17.78 -1.25
CA GLY A 171 1.49 18.33 -2.52
C GLY A 171 0.18 17.67 -2.97
N TYR A 172 0.14 16.37 -3.03
CA TYR A 172 -1.09 15.63 -3.40
C TYR A 172 -2.27 15.87 -2.44
N ALA A 173 -2.00 16.07 -1.15
CA ALA A 173 -3.05 16.41 -0.19
C ALA A 173 -3.64 17.80 -0.43
N LYS A 174 -2.85 18.76 -0.93
CA LYS A 174 -3.30 20.12 -1.24
C LYS A 174 -3.96 20.24 -2.60
N ASP A 175 -3.36 19.63 -3.61
CA ASP A 175 -3.71 19.83 -5.01
C ASP A 175 -4.66 18.75 -5.53
N GLY A 176 -4.86 17.69 -4.75
CA GLY A 176 -5.62 16.50 -5.16
C GLY A 176 -4.78 15.48 -5.93
N PHE A 177 -5.34 14.31 -6.14
CA PHE A 177 -4.75 13.22 -6.94
C PHE A 177 -5.84 12.42 -7.65
N PRO A 178 -5.54 11.74 -8.76
CA PRO A 178 -6.50 10.87 -9.43
C PRO A 178 -6.76 9.62 -8.58
N VAL A 179 -8.00 9.42 -8.14
CA VAL A 179 -8.42 8.25 -7.36
C VAL A 179 -8.57 7.06 -8.29
N SER A 180 -7.96 5.93 -7.93
CA SER A 180 -8.10 4.70 -8.71
C SER A 180 -9.52 4.12 -8.59
N PRO A 181 -10.03 3.40 -9.62
CA PRO A 181 -11.36 2.78 -9.54
C PRO A 181 -11.53 1.84 -8.35
N VAL A 182 -10.48 1.13 -7.96
CA VAL A 182 -10.52 0.22 -6.80
C VAL A 182 -10.70 1.01 -5.50
N ILE A 183 -9.96 2.10 -5.32
CA ILE A 183 -10.07 2.93 -4.12
C ILE A 183 -11.41 3.67 -4.09
N ALA A 184 -11.90 4.14 -5.23
CA ALA A 184 -13.22 4.77 -5.33
C ALA A 184 -14.38 3.85 -4.90
N MET A 185 -14.20 2.53 -4.96
CA MET A 185 -15.20 1.58 -4.44
C MET A 185 -15.21 1.47 -2.91
N TYR A 186 -14.11 1.85 -2.24
CA TYR A 186 -13.97 1.74 -0.79
C TYR A 186 -14.25 3.06 -0.06
N PHE A 187 -14.44 4.15 -0.79
CA PHE A 187 -14.94 5.42 -0.30
C PHE A 187 -16.48 5.47 -0.36
#